data_01e27abdd088aeecd7b6a8b9d5991cd4
#
_entry.id   01e27abdd088aeecd7b6a8b9d5991cd4
#
_cell.length_a   1.000
_cell.length_b   1.000
_cell.length_c   1.000
_cell.angle_alpha   90.00
_cell.angle_beta   90.00
_cell.angle_gamma   90.00
#
_symmetry.space_group_name_H-M   'P 1'
#
loop_
_entity.id
_entity.type
_entity.pdbx_description
1 polymer ?
#
loop_
_entity_poly.entity_id
_entity_poly.type
_entity_poly.pdbx_seq_one_letter_code
_entity_poly.pdbx_strand_id
1 'polypeptide(L)'
;MTELSAQCSSCLEESPLETSFVITKRGKSLDVNRRAVYHSLETGGGYEGLASFCSIMNMPCLSKPAYYQHVDTILNALELEAQEDMKAAGRRVREQILKENGVQTNDDVVDAAVSFDGTWAKRGFTSLTGVVFVLSVDTGEVLDYHVLSKSCQTCTINRGRYNSDDEFEEWQIEHIASGECDINFHGSSPAMETEGAKVLWDRSIEKHNIRFKWMVSDGDSKAFNAVEDTYGDDCKVVKLDCVGHVQKRMGKHLLNLKARTKGKLADGKPIGGRGRLSEGKIKQIQQYYGLAIRQNTLTAVNPSDREVNMAVYSMKKNIIAILNHSVKAQDLSKQHRFCPPGENSWCKWQQDQASGTSTYKDDDCLPEVFLEVLRPTFMTLSETKLLERCVRGATQNQNECINSLVWVRCPKHKHHGVKVIRCGVASAVLHFHGGAASREKVIQRLSIPAGAFTRRASLIRDKKRLQKSDLQASKKDKKRRQAERLRKTRREDALRDAEDTTYEAGAF
;
A
#
# COMPACT_ATOMS: atom_id res chain seq x y z
N MET A 1 -29.81 -15.57 25.06
CA MET A 1 -29.90 -14.47 26.03
C MET A 1 -30.02 -15.09 27.40
N THR A 2 -29.24 -14.66 28.35
CA THR A 2 -29.45 -15.04 29.73
C THR A 2 -30.51 -14.06 30.26
N GLU A 3 -31.73 -14.51 30.52
CA GLU A 3 -32.72 -13.73 31.18
C GLU A 3 -32.35 -13.74 32.68
N LEU A 4 -31.92 -12.61 33.18
CA LEU A 4 -31.66 -12.43 34.59
C LEU A 4 -32.85 -11.63 35.20
N SER A 5 -33.38 -12.09 36.33
CA SER A 5 -34.31 -11.33 37.14
C SER A 5 -33.73 -11.09 38.51
N ALA A 6 -34.02 -9.94 39.05
CA ALA A 6 -33.78 -9.66 40.48
C ALA A 6 -35.08 -9.86 41.26
N GLN A 7 -35.06 -10.73 42.26
CA GLN A 7 -36.19 -10.99 43.13
C GLN A 7 -36.02 -10.26 44.45
N CYS A 8 -36.98 -9.47 44.81
CA CYS A 8 -37.00 -8.80 46.13
C CYS A 8 -37.14 -9.83 47.26
N SER A 9 -36.21 -9.85 48.18
CA SER A 9 -36.23 -10.77 49.32
C SER A 9 -37.41 -10.56 50.28
N SER A 10 -38.08 -9.40 50.24
CA SER A 10 -39.17 -9.08 51.13
C SER A 10 -40.56 -9.30 50.53
N CYS A 11 -40.76 -8.95 49.23
CA CYS A 11 -42.07 -9.06 48.58
C CYS A 11 -42.10 -10.15 47.49
N LEU A 12 -40.97 -10.80 47.21
CA LEU A 12 -40.79 -11.82 46.17
C LEU A 12 -41.10 -11.32 44.74
N GLU A 13 -41.26 -10.02 44.55
CA GLU A 13 -41.49 -9.43 43.25
C GLU A 13 -40.22 -9.60 42.36
N GLU A 14 -40.42 -10.10 41.15
CA GLU A 14 -39.34 -10.26 40.17
C GLU A 14 -39.32 -9.09 39.19
N SER A 15 -38.16 -8.49 39.05
CA SER A 15 -37.89 -7.49 38.01
C SER A 15 -36.88 -8.00 37.01
N PRO A 16 -37.18 -8.01 35.70
CA PRO A 16 -36.21 -8.42 34.68
C PRO A 16 -35.03 -7.46 34.65
N LEU A 17 -33.82 -8.00 34.64
CA LEU A 17 -32.59 -7.23 34.46
C LEU A 17 -32.21 -7.21 33.00
N GLU A 18 -32.22 -6.03 32.39
CA GLU A 18 -31.71 -5.82 31.06
C GLU A 18 -30.17 -5.88 31.06
N THR A 19 -29.61 -6.97 30.52
CA THR A 19 -28.16 -7.19 30.46
C THR A 19 -27.52 -6.54 29.24
N SER A 20 -28.31 -6.02 28.27
CA SER A 20 -27.86 -5.41 27.04
C SER A 20 -28.79 -4.30 26.58
N PHE A 21 -28.21 -3.22 26.06
CA PHE A 21 -28.96 -2.11 25.52
C PHE A 21 -29.73 -2.51 24.24
N VAL A 22 -31.01 -2.19 24.18
CA VAL A 22 -31.87 -2.43 22.99
C VAL A 22 -31.72 -1.26 22.05
N ILE A 23 -31.18 -1.53 20.84
CA ILE A 23 -30.91 -0.50 19.83
C ILE A 23 -32.18 -0.14 19.05
N THR A 24 -33.02 -1.14 18.77
CA THR A 24 -34.27 -0.94 18.04
C THR A 24 -35.44 -1.54 18.78
N LYS A 25 -36.53 -0.76 18.96
CA LYS A 25 -37.78 -1.23 19.60
C LYS A 25 -38.49 -2.33 18.77
N ARG A 26 -38.42 -2.24 17.42
CA ARG A 26 -38.89 -3.30 16.50
C ARG A 26 -37.75 -4.27 16.22
N GLY A 27 -37.94 -5.55 16.57
CA GLY A 27 -37.00 -6.64 16.24
C GLY A 27 -35.96 -6.96 17.30
N LYS A 28 -36.00 -6.36 18.52
CA LYS A 28 -35.12 -6.68 19.68
C LYS A 28 -33.61 -6.79 19.32
N SER A 29 -33.11 -5.86 18.49
CA SER A 29 -31.68 -5.82 18.18
C SER A 29 -30.91 -5.31 19.40
N LEU A 30 -29.99 -6.13 19.91
CA LEU A 30 -29.17 -5.82 21.08
C LEU A 30 -27.79 -5.29 20.65
N ASP A 31 -27.25 -4.35 21.40
CA ASP A 31 -25.94 -3.76 21.14
C ASP A 31 -24.81 -4.79 21.19
N VAL A 32 -24.88 -5.77 22.10
CA VAL A 32 -23.88 -6.84 22.22
C VAL A 32 -23.77 -7.65 20.94
N ASN A 33 -24.88 -7.95 20.27
CA ASN A 33 -24.89 -8.69 19.02
C ASN A 33 -24.18 -7.90 17.91
N ARG A 34 -24.51 -6.60 17.78
CA ARG A 34 -23.89 -5.73 16.77
C ARG A 34 -22.40 -5.52 17.03
N ARG A 35 -21.99 -5.39 18.31
CA ARG A 35 -20.58 -5.33 18.69
C ARG A 35 -19.84 -6.62 18.35
N ALA A 36 -20.43 -7.78 18.60
CA ALA A 36 -19.85 -9.08 18.28
C ALA A 36 -19.64 -9.26 16.78
N VAL A 37 -20.65 -8.90 15.95
CA VAL A 37 -20.53 -8.92 14.49
C VAL A 37 -19.47 -7.93 14.02
N TYR A 38 -19.46 -6.70 14.54
CA TYR A 38 -18.43 -5.71 14.18
C TYR A 38 -17.02 -6.20 14.54
N HIS A 39 -16.86 -6.81 15.71
CA HIS A 39 -15.58 -7.43 16.10
C HIS A 39 -15.15 -8.53 15.11
N SER A 40 -16.07 -9.41 14.70
CA SER A 40 -15.75 -10.50 13.77
C SER A 40 -15.30 -9.99 12.38
N LEU A 41 -15.86 -8.87 11.92
CA LEU A 41 -15.44 -8.18 10.69
C LEU A 41 -14.06 -7.55 10.85
N GLU A 42 -13.79 -6.87 11.96
CA GLU A 42 -12.51 -6.22 12.25
C GLU A 42 -11.32 -7.21 12.38
N THR A 43 -11.62 -8.44 12.78
CA THR A 43 -10.60 -9.49 12.98
C THR A 43 -10.49 -10.48 11.82
N GLY A 44 -11.34 -10.34 10.79
CA GLY A 44 -11.40 -11.28 9.67
C GLY A 44 -11.92 -12.67 10.05
N GLY A 45 -12.57 -12.79 11.21
CA GLY A 45 -13.17 -14.04 11.69
C GLY A 45 -14.41 -14.45 10.91
N GLY A 46 -15.22 -13.45 10.50
CA GLY A 46 -16.51 -13.70 9.86
C GLY A 46 -17.50 -14.42 10.78
N TYR A 47 -18.58 -14.94 10.20
CA TYR A 47 -19.59 -15.69 10.95
C TYR A 47 -19.00 -16.92 11.64
N GLU A 48 -18.23 -17.73 10.91
CA GLU A 48 -17.68 -18.98 11.45
C GLU A 48 -16.70 -18.73 12.61
N GLY A 49 -15.91 -17.65 12.55
CA GLY A 49 -15.05 -17.26 13.65
C GLY A 49 -15.83 -16.83 14.89
N LEU A 50 -16.94 -16.10 14.70
CA LEU A 50 -17.82 -15.71 15.80
C LEU A 50 -18.54 -16.91 16.40
N ALA A 51 -19.05 -17.81 15.56
CA ALA A 51 -19.73 -19.04 16.02
C ALA A 51 -18.78 -19.94 16.79
N SER A 52 -17.54 -20.10 16.32
CA SER A 52 -16.50 -20.85 17.04
C SER A 52 -16.18 -20.22 18.39
N PHE A 53 -16.01 -18.88 18.44
CA PHE A 53 -15.79 -18.16 19.70
C PHE A 53 -16.94 -18.39 20.69
N CYS A 54 -18.20 -18.23 20.26
CA CYS A 54 -19.36 -18.45 21.11
C CYS A 54 -19.41 -19.90 21.61
N SER A 55 -19.12 -20.87 20.76
CA SER A 55 -19.09 -22.30 21.14
C SER A 55 -18.04 -22.58 22.21
N ILE A 56 -16.80 -22.07 22.03
CA ILE A 56 -15.72 -22.26 23.02
C ILE A 56 -16.07 -21.59 24.37
N MET A 57 -16.72 -20.45 24.31
CA MET A 57 -17.13 -19.68 25.51
C MET A 57 -18.43 -20.19 26.14
N ASN A 58 -19.02 -21.27 25.61
CA ASN A 58 -20.32 -21.80 26.02
C ASN A 58 -21.43 -20.73 26.02
N MET A 59 -21.49 -19.92 24.97
CA MET A 59 -22.47 -18.86 24.76
C MET A 59 -23.34 -19.14 23.53
N PRO A 60 -24.62 -18.73 23.52
CA PRO A 60 -25.44 -18.79 22.32
C PRO A 60 -24.88 -17.85 21.25
N CYS A 61 -24.89 -18.30 20.00
CA CYS A 61 -24.49 -17.50 18.85
C CYS A 61 -25.71 -17.01 18.06
N LEU A 62 -25.55 -15.89 17.35
CA LEU A 62 -26.50 -15.40 16.36
C LEU A 62 -26.72 -16.46 15.27
N SER A 63 -27.96 -16.53 14.74
CA SER A 63 -28.20 -17.24 13.49
C SER A 63 -27.48 -16.56 12.32
N LYS A 64 -27.15 -17.34 11.29
CA LYS A 64 -26.48 -16.80 10.11
C LYS A 64 -27.25 -15.67 9.41
N PRO A 65 -28.58 -15.73 9.22
CA PRO A 65 -29.37 -14.61 8.70
C PRO A 65 -29.27 -13.35 9.58
N ALA A 66 -29.41 -13.49 10.91
CA ALA A 66 -29.31 -12.35 11.83
C ALA A 66 -27.89 -11.73 11.81
N TYR A 67 -26.85 -12.53 11.66
CA TYR A 67 -25.49 -12.05 11.49
C TYR A 67 -25.37 -11.14 10.26
N TYR A 68 -25.87 -11.58 9.08
CA TYR A 68 -25.76 -10.79 7.85
C TYR A 68 -26.63 -9.52 7.85
N GLN A 69 -27.78 -9.50 8.55
CA GLN A 69 -28.54 -8.27 8.78
C GLN A 69 -27.71 -7.23 9.55
N HIS A 70 -26.93 -7.67 10.54
CA HIS A 70 -25.99 -6.79 11.24
C HIS A 70 -24.84 -6.36 10.32
N VAL A 71 -24.33 -7.23 9.44
CA VAL A 71 -23.30 -6.89 8.46
C VAL A 71 -23.78 -5.75 7.55
N ASP A 72 -25.01 -5.82 7.01
CA ASP A 72 -25.57 -4.77 6.15
C ASP A 72 -25.67 -3.42 6.88
N THR A 73 -26.12 -3.44 8.15
CA THR A 73 -26.20 -2.24 8.98
C THR A 73 -24.82 -1.65 9.26
N ILE A 74 -23.83 -2.50 9.56
CA ILE A 74 -22.44 -2.09 9.84
C ILE A 74 -21.78 -1.57 8.57
N LEU A 75 -21.99 -2.22 7.43
CA LEU A 75 -21.48 -1.79 6.13
C LEU A 75 -21.92 -0.35 5.82
N ASN A 76 -23.22 -0.08 5.92
CA ASN A 76 -23.76 1.25 5.67
C ASN A 76 -23.12 2.31 6.58
N ALA A 77 -22.99 2.02 7.88
CA ALA A 77 -22.37 2.94 8.84
C ALA A 77 -20.88 3.18 8.53
N LEU A 78 -20.14 2.13 8.15
CA LEU A 78 -18.73 2.23 7.79
C LEU A 78 -18.51 3.03 6.52
N GLU A 79 -19.31 2.79 5.47
CA GLU A 79 -19.18 3.49 4.20
C GLU A 79 -19.55 4.97 4.31
N LEU A 80 -20.62 5.29 5.03
CA LEU A 80 -20.98 6.69 5.27
C LEU A 80 -19.88 7.44 6.03
N GLU A 81 -19.35 6.84 7.09
CA GLU A 81 -18.27 7.47 7.88
C GLU A 81 -16.99 7.60 7.05
N ALA A 82 -16.63 6.58 6.26
CA ALA A 82 -15.46 6.62 5.39
C ALA A 82 -15.60 7.69 4.29
N GLN A 83 -16.79 7.86 3.72
CA GLN A 83 -17.06 8.91 2.73
C GLN A 83 -16.91 10.31 3.32
N GLU A 84 -17.44 10.54 4.53
CA GLU A 84 -17.30 11.83 5.23
C GLU A 84 -15.83 12.12 5.54
N ASP A 85 -15.09 11.11 5.98
CA ASP A 85 -13.67 11.24 6.33
C ASP A 85 -12.80 11.50 5.10
N MET A 86 -13.07 10.83 3.96
CA MET A 86 -12.39 11.10 2.68
C MET A 86 -12.76 12.49 2.11
N LYS A 87 -14.01 12.94 2.25
CA LYS A 87 -14.39 14.32 1.88
C LYS A 87 -13.63 15.35 2.73
N ALA A 88 -13.46 15.08 4.02
CA ALA A 88 -12.66 15.93 4.90
C ALA A 88 -11.18 15.93 4.51
N ALA A 89 -10.62 14.78 4.09
CA ALA A 89 -9.27 14.67 3.54
C ALA A 89 -9.13 15.50 2.26
N GLY A 90 -10.07 15.40 1.33
CA GLY A 90 -10.10 16.23 0.12
C GLY A 90 -10.08 17.73 0.41
N ARG A 91 -10.85 18.20 1.41
CA ARG A 91 -10.81 19.61 1.84
C ARG A 91 -9.44 20.01 2.36
N ARG A 92 -8.80 19.20 3.21
CA ARG A 92 -7.44 19.49 3.72
C ARG A 92 -6.39 19.56 2.61
N VAL A 93 -6.45 18.64 1.64
CA VAL A 93 -5.57 18.68 0.47
C VAL A 93 -5.77 19.96 -0.34
N ARG A 94 -7.03 20.34 -0.60
CA ARG A 94 -7.34 21.59 -1.29
C ARG A 94 -6.79 22.82 -0.54
N GLU A 95 -7.08 22.92 0.74
CA GLU A 95 -6.62 24.04 1.59
C GLU A 95 -5.10 24.16 1.57
N GLN A 96 -4.39 23.04 1.61
CA GLN A 96 -2.94 23.02 1.52
C GLN A 96 -2.44 23.54 0.16
N ILE A 97 -3.00 23.03 -0.94
CA ILE A 97 -2.61 23.44 -2.31
C ILE A 97 -2.92 24.92 -2.56
N LEU A 98 -4.09 25.39 -2.15
CA LEU A 98 -4.48 26.82 -2.29
C LEU A 98 -3.53 27.73 -1.50
N LYS A 99 -3.17 27.34 -0.28
CA LYS A 99 -2.21 28.07 0.54
C LYS A 99 -0.81 28.14 -0.10
N GLU A 100 -0.35 27.02 -0.66
CA GLU A 100 0.95 26.94 -1.34
C GLU A 100 0.99 27.77 -2.63
N ASN A 101 -0.13 27.82 -3.37
CA ASN A 101 -0.25 28.60 -4.60
C ASN A 101 -0.59 30.07 -4.38
N GLY A 102 -0.82 30.54 -3.14
CA GLY A 102 -1.18 31.93 -2.83
C GLY A 102 -2.56 32.38 -3.37
N VAL A 103 -3.45 31.42 -3.71
CA VAL A 103 -4.80 31.67 -4.26
C VAL A 103 -5.82 31.73 -3.13
N GLN A 104 -6.68 32.77 -3.14
CA GLN A 104 -7.68 33.00 -2.09
C GLN A 104 -9.10 32.56 -2.45
N THR A 105 -9.37 32.12 -3.69
CA THR A 105 -10.71 31.71 -4.13
C THR A 105 -10.95 30.22 -3.90
N ASN A 106 -12.05 29.93 -3.20
CA ASN A 106 -12.37 28.57 -2.76
C ASN A 106 -13.12 27.73 -3.83
N ASP A 107 -13.40 28.27 -5.01
CA ASP A 107 -14.23 27.61 -6.04
C ASP A 107 -13.42 26.95 -7.17
N ASP A 108 -12.14 27.27 -7.30
CA ASP A 108 -11.31 26.74 -8.38
C ASP A 108 -10.96 25.27 -8.18
N VAL A 109 -11.00 24.49 -9.26
CA VAL A 109 -10.49 23.13 -9.29
C VAL A 109 -8.97 23.16 -9.15
N VAL A 110 -8.43 22.42 -8.18
CA VAL A 110 -6.97 22.38 -7.93
C VAL A 110 -6.36 21.10 -8.48
N ASP A 111 -5.09 21.19 -8.88
CA ASP A 111 -4.30 20.05 -9.37
C ASP A 111 -3.52 19.41 -8.21
N ALA A 112 -3.69 18.11 -8.00
CA ALA A 112 -3.00 17.36 -6.96
C ALA A 112 -2.16 16.22 -7.52
N ALA A 113 -1.07 15.89 -6.80
CA ALA A 113 -0.32 14.68 -7.00
C ALA A 113 -0.93 13.55 -6.17
N VAL A 114 -1.24 12.43 -6.82
CA VAL A 114 -1.86 11.28 -6.16
C VAL A 114 -1.07 10.00 -6.40
N SER A 115 -1.11 9.12 -5.41
CA SER A 115 -0.58 7.77 -5.51
C SER A 115 -1.73 6.79 -5.73
N PHE A 116 -1.66 6.03 -6.81
CA PHE A 116 -2.66 5.04 -7.21
C PHE A 116 -2.07 3.64 -7.15
N ASP A 117 -2.81 2.70 -6.56
CA ASP A 117 -2.43 1.28 -6.51
C ASP A 117 -3.66 0.39 -6.35
N GLY A 118 -3.59 -0.80 -6.95
CA GLY A 118 -4.59 -1.84 -6.83
C GLY A 118 -4.15 -3.00 -5.96
N THR A 119 -5.10 -3.65 -5.32
CA THR A 119 -4.84 -4.85 -4.52
C THR A 119 -5.93 -5.90 -4.69
N TRP A 120 -5.56 -7.18 -4.71
CA TRP A 120 -6.45 -8.28 -5.04
C TRP A 120 -6.54 -9.29 -3.91
N ALA A 121 -7.71 -9.91 -3.76
CA ALA A 121 -7.96 -10.98 -2.80
C ALA A 121 -7.09 -12.23 -3.07
N LYS A 122 -6.85 -12.55 -4.35
CA LYS A 122 -5.97 -13.65 -4.79
C LYS A 122 -4.83 -13.13 -5.66
N ARG A 123 -3.68 -13.82 -5.62
CA ARG A 123 -2.58 -13.63 -6.57
C ARG A 123 -2.84 -14.44 -7.86
N GLY A 124 -2.15 -14.11 -8.95
CA GLY A 124 -2.12 -14.94 -10.17
C GLY A 124 -3.30 -14.75 -11.11
N PHE A 125 -3.79 -13.51 -11.29
CA PHE A 125 -4.78 -13.11 -12.31
C PHE A 125 -6.16 -13.79 -12.23
N THR A 126 -6.46 -14.51 -11.15
CA THR A 126 -7.72 -15.24 -10.93
C THR A 126 -8.60 -14.64 -9.84
N SER A 127 -8.31 -13.41 -9.41
CA SER A 127 -9.08 -12.77 -8.35
C SER A 127 -10.49 -12.40 -8.82
N LEU A 128 -11.49 -12.72 -8.01
CA LEU A 128 -12.87 -12.31 -8.24
C LEU A 128 -13.14 -10.90 -7.72
N THR A 129 -12.29 -10.38 -6.84
CA THR A 129 -12.46 -9.05 -6.24
C THR A 129 -11.14 -8.32 -6.23
N GLY A 130 -11.17 -7.04 -6.62
CA GLY A 130 -10.08 -6.09 -6.55
C GLY A 130 -10.50 -4.83 -5.81
N VAL A 131 -9.53 -4.14 -5.23
CA VAL A 131 -9.72 -2.85 -4.58
C VAL A 131 -8.66 -1.91 -5.09
N VAL A 132 -9.04 -0.71 -5.48
CA VAL A 132 -8.12 0.35 -5.90
C VAL A 132 -8.26 1.55 -4.98
N PHE A 133 -7.15 2.23 -4.72
CA PHE A 133 -7.07 3.40 -3.86
C PHE A 133 -6.35 4.55 -4.55
N VAL A 134 -6.83 5.76 -4.29
CA VAL A 134 -6.14 7.02 -4.58
C VAL A 134 -5.83 7.73 -3.27
N LEU A 135 -4.55 8.04 -3.06
CA LEU A 135 -4.07 8.78 -1.89
C LEU A 135 -3.37 10.06 -2.34
N SER A 136 -3.54 11.14 -1.58
CA SER A 136 -2.72 12.34 -1.78
C SER A 136 -1.24 12.04 -1.51
N VAL A 137 -0.36 12.48 -2.40
CA VAL A 137 1.10 12.36 -2.18
C VAL A 137 1.54 13.30 -1.06
N ASP A 138 0.94 14.47 -0.96
CA ASP A 138 1.36 15.55 -0.06
C ASP A 138 0.91 15.29 1.38
N THR A 139 -0.38 14.94 1.61
CA THR A 139 -0.91 14.66 2.95
C THR A 139 -0.82 13.18 3.33
N GLY A 140 -0.72 12.30 2.35
CA GLY A 140 -0.75 10.85 2.53
C GLY A 140 -2.12 10.27 2.84
N GLU A 141 -3.17 11.07 2.80
CA GLU A 141 -4.54 10.65 3.11
C GLU A 141 -5.21 9.97 1.92
N VAL A 142 -6.10 9.03 2.21
CA VAL A 142 -6.95 8.39 1.20
C VAL A 142 -7.99 9.40 0.74
N LEU A 143 -8.02 9.67 -0.57
CA LEU A 143 -9.02 10.54 -1.18
C LEU A 143 -10.23 9.74 -1.64
N ASP A 144 -9.99 8.59 -2.25
CA ASP A 144 -11.06 7.74 -2.74
C ASP A 144 -10.62 6.28 -2.89
N TYR A 145 -11.60 5.38 -2.96
CA TYR A 145 -11.39 3.96 -3.28
C TYR A 145 -12.54 3.42 -4.12
N HIS A 146 -12.28 2.32 -4.84
CA HIS A 146 -13.33 1.56 -5.52
C HIS A 146 -13.11 0.07 -5.33
N VAL A 147 -14.22 -0.67 -5.11
CA VAL A 147 -14.23 -2.13 -4.99
C VAL A 147 -14.84 -2.71 -6.24
N LEU A 148 -14.06 -3.52 -6.96
CA LEU A 148 -14.52 -4.20 -8.17
C LEU A 148 -14.79 -5.68 -7.86
N SER A 149 -15.89 -6.18 -8.36
CA SER A 149 -16.29 -7.59 -8.20
C SER A 149 -16.78 -8.21 -9.49
N LYS A 150 -16.33 -9.44 -9.72
CA LYS A 150 -16.77 -10.32 -10.83
C LYS A 150 -17.75 -11.39 -10.35
N SER A 151 -18.09 -11.40 -9.06
CA SER A 151 -18.91 -12.44 -8.48
C SER A 151 -20.02 -11.88 -7.60
N CYS A 152 -21.18 -12.50 -7.68
CA CYS A 152 -22.29 -12.29 -6.77
C CYS A 152 -22.73 -13.66 -6.24
N GLN A 153 -22.82 -13.77 -4.91
CA GLN A 153 -23.23 -15.03 -4.29
C GLN A 153 -24.68 -15.38 -4.64
N THR A 154 -25.54 -14.37 -4.70
CA THR A 154 -26.96 -14.54 -5.09
C THR A 154 -27.07 -15.07 -6.52
N CYS A 155 -26.30 -14.52 -7.47
CA CYS A 155 -26.23 -15.03 -8.83
C CYS A 155 -25.76 -16.50 -8.87
N THR A 156 -24.69 -16.83 -8.10
CA THR A 156 -24.16 -18.19 -8.06
C THR A 156 -25.15 -19.21 -7.52
N ILE A 157 -25.90 -18.85 -6.47
CA ILE A 157 -26.93 -19.72 -5.89
C ILE A 157 -28.12 -19.89 -6.85
N ASN A 158 -28.59 -18.79 -7.43
CA ASN A 158 -29.75 -18.81 -8.31
C ASN A 158 -29.46 -19.49 -9.64
N ARG A 159 -28.23 -19.44 -10.14
CA ARG A 159 -27.85 -20.16 -11.38
C ARG A 159 -28.24 -21.65 -11.34
N GLY A 160 -28.13 -22.32 -10.20
CA GLY A 160 -28.52 -23.69 -10.03
C GLY A 160 -30.04 -23.97 -9.92
N ARG A 161 -30.87 -22.91 -9.93
CA ARG A 161 -32.35 -23.01 -9.84
C ARG A 161 -33.03 -22.91 -11.20
N TYR A 162 -32.35 -22.43 -12.22
CA TYR A 162 -32.87 -22.28 -13.58
C TYR A 162 -32.38 -23.40 -14.48
N ASN A 163 -33.29 -23.88 -15.33
CA ASN A 163 -33.02 -25.02 -16.23
C ASN A 163 -32.34 -24.58 -17.54
N SER A 164 -32.51 -23.30 -17.94
CA SER A 164 -31.89 -22.72 -19.14
C SER A 164 -31.01 -21.51 -18.81
N ASP A 165 -30.09 -21.19 -19.72
CA ASP A 165 -29.25 -20.00 -19.62
C ASP A 165 -30.10 -18.73 -19.81
N ASP A 166 -31.06 -18.75 -20.72
CA ASP A 166 -31.92 -17.60 -21.04
C ASP A 166 -32.77 -17.18 -19.83
N GLU A 167 -33.44 -18.12 -19.15
CA GLU A 167 -34.21 -17.84 -17.92
C GLU A 167 -33.33 -17.23 -16.81
N PHE A 168 -32.09 -17.72 -16.69
CA PHE A 168 -31.16 -17.16 -15.71
C PHE A 168 -30.70 -15.76 -16.09
N GLU A 169 -30.44 -15.49 -17.38
CA GLU A 169 -30.03 -14.17 -17.87
C GLU A 169 -31.14 -13.13 -17.66
N GLU A 170 -32.40 -13.46 -17.94
CA GLU A 170 -33.55 -12.60 -17.65
C GLU A 170 -33.62 -12.23 -16.16
N TRP A 171 -33.56 -13.22 -15.29
CA TRP A 171 -33.52 -12.98 -13.85
C TRP A 171 -32.29 -12.17 -13.43
N GLN A 172 -31.14 -12.42 -14.03
CA GLN A 172 -29.90 -11.69 -13.69
C GLN A 172 -29.98 -10.22 -14.08
N ILE A 173 -30.63 -9.89 -15.21
CA ILE A 173 -30.87 -8.51 -15.63
C ILE A 173 -31.73 -7.79 -14.58
N GLU A 174 -32.81 -8.41 -14.11
CA GLU A 174 -33.65 -7.86 -13.05
C GLU A 174 -32.88 -7.68 -11.74
N HIS A 175 -32.08 -8.67 -11.37
CA HIS A 175 -31.25 -8.61 -10.16
C HIS A 175 -30.17 -7.52 -10.25
N ILE A 176 -29.61 -7.24 -11.42
CA ILE A 176 -28.69 -6.11 -11.66
C ILE A 176 -29.46 -4.79 -11.57
N ALA A 177 -30.63 -4.71 -12.20
CA ALA A 177 -31.46 -3.50 -12.21
C ALA A 177 -31.97 -3.12 -10.80
N SER A 178 -32.20 -4.11 -9.91
CA SER A 178 -32.56 -3.86 -8.51
C SER A 178 -31.44 -3.23 -7.68
N GLY A 179 -30.19 -3.22 -8.18
CA GLY A 179 -29.01 -2.75 -7.46
C GLY A 179 -28.50 -3.73 -6.37
N GLU A 180 -29.06 -4.93 -6.30
CA GLU A 180 -28.67 -5.95 -5.32
C GLU A 180 -27.51 -6.85 -5.78
N CYS A 181 -27.16 -6.78 -7.08
CA CYS A 181 -26.09 -7.57 -7.65
C CYS A 181 -24.71 -7.02 -7.23
N ASP A 182 -23.87 -7.90 -6.69
CA ASP A 182 -22.50 -7.57 -6.32
C ASP A 182 -21.54 -7.49 -7.53
N ILE A 183 -21.96 -7.94 -8.72
CA ILE A 183 -21.12 -7.87 -9.93
C ILE A 183 -21.18 -6.44 -10.46
N ASN A 184 -20.04 -5.78 -10.51
CA ASN A 184 -19.86 -4.44 -11.07
C ASN A 184 -18.73 -4.37 -12.10
N PHE A 185 -18.16 -5.52 -12.46
CA PHE A 185 -17.06 -5.59 -13.43
C PHE A 185 -17.10 -6.90 -14.23
N HIS A 186 -16.98 -6.78 -15.55
CA HIS A 186 -17.00 -7.88 -16.52
C HIS A 186 -15.70 -7.90 -17.34
N GLY A 187 -14.59 -8.35 -16.76
CA GLY A 187 -13.31 -8.36 -17.44
C GLY A 187 -12.28 -9.28 -16.77
N SER A 188 -11.04 -9.23 -17.25
CA SER A 188 -9.95 -9.97 -16.61
C SER A 188 -9.53 -9.31 -15.29
N SER A 189 -8.99 -10.07 -14.34
CA SER A 189 -8.51 -9.51 -13.07
C SER A 189 -7.45 -8.40 -13.25
N PRO A 190 -6.51 -8.47 -14.23
CA PRO A 190 -5.62 -7.34 -14.53
C PRO A 190 -6.33 -6.08 -15.02
N ALA A 191 -7.47 -6.21 -15.73
CA ALA A 191 -8.22 -5.07 -16.23
C ALA A 191 -9.00 -4.32 -15.13
N MET A 192 -9.19 -4.93 -13.94
CA MET A 192 -9.81 -4.25 -12.79
C MET A 192 -9.06 -2.98 -12.38
N GLU A 193 -7.74 -2.98 -12.46
CA GLU A 193 -6.93 -1.82 -12.09
C GLU A 193 -7.19 -0.64 -13.05
N THR A 194 -7.24 -0.93 -14.33
CA THR A 194 -7.54 0.05 -15.38
C THR A 194 -8.94 0.64 -15.21
N GLU A 195 -9.94 -0.21 -14.99
CA GLU A 195 -11.31 0.23 -14.78
C GLU A 195 -11.48 1.02 -13.49
N GLY A 196 -10.86 0.53 -12.42
CA GLY A 196 -10.85 1.24 -11.14
C GLY A 196 -10.21 2.62 -11.23
N ALA A 197 -9.14 2.77 -12.03
CA ALA A 197 -8.53 4.08 -12.28
C ALA A 197 -9.51 5.02 -12.96
N LYS A 198 -10.18 4.59 -14.06
CA LYS A 198 -11.19 5.41 -14.74
C LYS A 198 -12.26 5.92 -13.78
N VAL A 199 -12.89 5.01 -13.04
CA VAL A 199 -13.95 5.36 -12.07
C VAL A 199 -13.47 6.39 -11.05
N LEU A 200 -12.23 6.30 -10.56
CA LEU A 200 -11.72 7.23 -9.56
C LEU A 200 -11.37 8.60 -10.16
N TRP A 201 -10.82 8.64 -11.38
CA TRP A 201 -10.49 9.89 -12.07
C TRP A 201 -11.74 10.65 -12.51
N ASP A 202 -12.72 9.96 -13.10
CA ASP A 202 -13.97 10.55 -13.60
C ASP A 202 -14.74 11.31 -12.51
N ARG A 203 -14.74 10.81 -11.28
CA ARG A 203 -15.47 11.41 -10.16
C ARG A 203 -14.66 12.31 -9.24
N SER A 204 -13.38 12.55 -9.54
CA SER A 204 -12.45 13.29 -8.69
C SER A 204 -12.85 14.75 -8.48
N ILE A 205 -13.30 15.41 -9.56
CA ILE A 205 -13.75 16.81 -9.52
C ILE A 205 -15.09 16.90 -8.76
N GLU A 206 -16.06 16.05 -9.08
CA GLU A 206 -17.37 16.06 -8.42
C GLU A 206 -17.24 15.84 -6.90
N LYS A 207 -16.41 14.88 -6.49
CA LYS A 207 -16.26 14.54 -5.06
C LYS A 207 -15.45 15.52 -4.26
N HIS A 208 -14.38 16.07 -4.85
CA HIS A 208 -13.34 16.78 -4.10
C HIS A 208 -13.01 18.15 -4.68
N ASN A 209 -13.49 18.51 -5.87
CA ASN A 209 -13.05 19.67 -6.64
C ASN A 209 -11.52 19.66 -6.89
N ILE A 210 -10.96 18.44 -7.14
CA ILE A 210 -9.55 18.17 -7.36
C ILE A 210 -9.37 17.41 -8.66
N ARG A 211 -8.42 17.82 -9.51
CA ARG A 211 -7.90 17.02 -10.60
C ARG A 211 -6.70 16.21 -10.12
N PHE A 212 -6.71 14.92 -10.35
CA PHE A 212 -5.58 14.03 -10.07
C PHE A 212 -4.55 14.12 -11.20
N LYS A 213 -3.83 15.26 -11.25
CA LYS A 213 -2.96 15.62 -12.38
C LYS A 213 -1.67 14.82 -12.44
N TRP A 214 -1.06 14.51 -11.32
CA TRP A 214 0.17 13.72 -11.29
C TRP A 214 -0.12 12.37 -10.64
N MET A 215 -0.01 11.31 -11.45
CA MET A 215 -0.27 9.95 -11.01
C MET A 215 1.02 9.21 -10.70
N VAL A 216 1.24 8.90 -9.43
CA VAL A 216 2.29 7.97 -8.99
C VAL A 216 1.74 6.56 -9.07
N SER A 217 2.28 5.75 -9.96
CA SER A 217 1.88 4.35 -10.14
C SER A 217 3.09 3.43 -10.29
N ASP A 218 2.82 2.12 -10.30
CA ASP A 218 3.83 1.12 -10.64
C ASP A 218 4.22 1.21 -12.14
N GLY A 219 5.19 0.45 -12.56
CA GLY A 219 5.69 0.48 -13.95
C GLY A 219 4.67 0.11 -15.04
N ASP A 220 3.51 -0.47 -14.67
CA ASP A 220 2.44 -0.74 -15.63
C ASP A 220 1.81 0.58 -16.14
N SER A 221 1.75 0.71 -17.47
CA SER A 221 1.24 1.92 -18.11
C SER A 221 -0.25 1.86 -18.43
N LYS A 222 -0.92 0.71 -18.25
CA LYS A 222 -2.32 0.52 -18.68
C LYS A 222 -3.30 1.40 -17.94
N ALA A 223 -3.18 1.44 -16.61
CA ALA A 223 -4.04 2.30 -15.78
C ALA A 223 -3.78 3.79 -16.08
N PHE A 224 -2.52 4.19 -16.25
CA PHE A 224 -2.14 5.55 -16.64
C PHE A 224 -2.71 5.93 -18.01
N ASN A 225 -2.48 5.13 -19.04
CA ASN A 225 -2.98 5.40 -20.40
C ASN A 225 -4.50 5.52 -20.46
N ALA A 226 -5.21 4.85 -19.55
CA ALA A 226 -6.67 4.90 -19.49
C ALA A 226 -7.24 6.19 -18.89
N VAL A 227 -6.41 6.95 -18.16
CA VAL A 227 -6.80 8.19 -17.48
C VAL A 227 -6.05 9.43 -17.97
N GLU A 228 -5.09 9.26 -18.89
CA GLU A 228 -4.22 10.33 -19.37
C GLU A 228 -5.01 11.55 -19.87
N ASP A 229 -6.10 11.31 -20.59
CA ASP A 229 -6.92 12.34 -21.26
C ASP A 229 -8.23 12.68 -20.50
N THR A 230 -8.41 12.18 -19.25
CA THR A 230 -9.67 12.35 -18.50
C THR A 230 -10.10 13.82 -18.34
N TYR A 231 -9.15 14.74 -18.21
CA TYR A 231 -9.45 16.17 -18.01
C TYR A 231 -9.35 17.01 -19.29
N GLY A 232 -9.30 16.36 -20.47
CA GLY A 232 -9.18 16.99 -21.78
C GLY A 232 -7.75 17.30 -22.21
N ASP A 233 -7.61 17.80 -23.44
CA ASP A 233 -6.30 18.00 -24.08
C ASP A 233 -5.42 19.04 -23.38
N ASP A 234 -6.05 20.08 -22.79
CA ASP A 234 -5.34 21.16 -22.11
C ASP A 234 -4.82 20.78 -20.73
N CYS A 235 -5.27 19.66 -20.17
CA CYS A 235 -4.91 19.22 -18.82
C CYS A 235 -4.69 17.71 -18.73
N LYS A 236 -3.66 17.23 -19.42
CA LYS A 236 -3.32 15.81 -19.39
C LYS A 236 -2.76 15.37 -18.04
N VAL A 237 -3.08 14.13 -17.66
CA VAL A 237 -2.49 13.50 -16.48
C VAL A 237 -1.01 13.19 -16.75
N VAL A 238 -0.15 13.44 -15.77
CA VAL A 238 1.30 13.22 -15.88
C VAL A 238 1.71 12.02 -15.06
N LYS A 239 2.41 11.07 -15.69
CA LYS A 239 2.92 9.88 -14.99
C LYS A 239 4.16 10.19 -14.17
N LEU A 240 4.14 9.78 -12.90
CA LEU A 240 5.29 9.74 -12.01
C LEU A 240 5.64 8.29 -11.66
N ASP A 241 6.93 8.00 -11.51
CA ASP A 241 7.39 6.68 -11.07
C ASP A 241 7.65 6.66 -9.55
N CYS A 242 7.20 5.60 -8.89
CA CYS A 242 7.54 5.35 -7.50
C CYS A 242 9.04 5.07 -7.35
N VAL A 243 9.78 5.96 -6.66
CA VAL A 243 11.24 5.82 -6.46
C VAL A 243 11.60 4.49 -5.79
N GLY A 244 10.74 3.96 -4.92
CA GLY A 244 10.93 2.65 -4.31
C GLY A 244 10.94 1.50 -5.33
N HIS A 245 10.03 1.53 -6.31
CA HIS A 245 9.97 0.54 -7.39
C HIS A 245 11.11 0.71 -8.38
N VAL A 246 11.45 1.95 -8.76
CA VAL A 246 12.60 2.24 -9.62
C VAL A 246 13.91 1.75 -8.97
N GLN A 247 14.07 1.95 -7.66
CA GLN A 247 15.19 1.38 -6.91
C GLN A 247 15.22 -0.15 -6.95
N LYS A 248 14.08 -0.83 -6.84
CA LYS A 248 13.99 -2.30 -6.94
C LYS A 248 14.35 -2.80 -8.34
N ARG A 249 14.08 -2.00 -9.41
CA ARG A 249 14.47 -2.34 -10.79
C ARG A 249 15.99 -2.52 -10.93
N MET A 250 16.81 -1.67 -10.28
CA MET A 250 18.28 -1.84 -10.29
C MET A 250 18.69 -3.22 -9.79
N GLY A 251 18.16 -3.65 -8.64
CA GLY A 251 18.44 -4.98 -8.09
C GLY A 251 17.99 -6.10 -9.03
N LYS A 252 16.78 -6.00 -9.60
CA LYS A 252 16.24 -6.99 -10.54
C LYS A 252 17.10 -7.09 -11.83
N HIS A 253 17.52 -5.96 -12.39
CA HIS A 253 18.40 -5.96 -13.57
C HIS A 253 19.74 -6.62 -13.30
N LEU A 254 20.35 -6.35 -12.13
CA LEU A 254 21.62 -6.96 -11.74
C LEU A 254 21.50 -8.46 -11.45
N LEU A 255 20.40 -8.91 -10.83
CA LEU A 255 20.10 -10.33 -10.64
C LEU A 255 19.91 -11.04 -11.97
N ASN A 256 19.15 -10.44 -12.89
CA ASN A 256 18.95 -10.98 -14.24
C ASN A 256 20.26 -11.01 -15.04
N LEU A 257 21.10 -9.98 -14.92
CA LEU A 257 22.42 -9.96 -15.52
C LEU A 257 23.28 -11.13 -15.01
N LYS A 258 23.30 -11.34 -13.69
CA LYS A 258 24.00 -12.47 -13.06
C LYS A 258 23.48 -13.82 -13.58
N ALA A 259 22.17 -14.00 -13.68
CA ALA A 259 21.56 -15.26 -14.13
C ALA A 259 21.81 -15.54 -15.63
N ARG A 260 21.83 -14.50 -16.47
CA ARG A 260 22.03 -14.63 -17.92
C ARG A 260 23.49 -14.80 -18.32
N THR A 261 24.43 -14.28 -17.54
CA THR A 261 25.87 -14.37 -17.81
C THR A 261 26.38 -15.74 -17.41
N LYS A 262 26.34 -16.67 -18.35
CA LYS A 262 26.91 -18.02 -18.21
C LYS A 262 28.36 -18.03 -18.71
N GLY A 263 29.25 -18.66 -17.96
CA GLY A 263 30.66 -18.77 -18.30
C GLY A 263 31.54 -17.73 -17.59
N LYS A 264 32.75 -17.53 -18.16
CA LYS A 264 33.80 -16.68 -17.59
C LYS A 264 33.78 -15.30 -18.21
N LEU A 265 34.01 -14.26 -17.40
CA LEU A 265 34.24 -12.90 -17.88
C LEU A 265 35.62 -12.76 -18.52
N ALA A 266 35.97 -11.56 -19.02
CA ALA A 266 37.24 -11.28 -19.64
C ALA A 266 38.47 -11.56 -18.75
N ASP A 267 38.29 -11.58 -17.45
CA ASP A 267 39.32 -11.95 -16.46
C ASP A 267 39.41 -13.47 -16.21
N GLY A 268 38.74 -14.29 -16.97
CA GLY A 268 38.74 -15.74 -16.86
C GLY A 268 37.94 -16.32 -15.70
N LYS A 269 37.17 -15.49 -14.93
CA LYS A 269 36.42 -15.90 -13.75
C LYS A 269 34.89 -15.69 -13.94
N PRO A 270 34.02 -16.45 -13.23
CA PRO A 270 32.57 -16.29 -13.32
C PRO A 270 32.11 -14.93 -12.78
N ILE A 271 30.89 -14.51 -13.14
CA ILE A 271 30.30 -13.25 -12.66
C ILE A 271 30.00 -13.25 -11.15
N GLY A 272 29.67 -14.41 -10.57
CA GLY A 272 29.42 -14.61 -9.15
C GLY A 272 30.66 -15.11 -8.39
N GLY A 273 30.53 -15.27 -7.06
CA GLY A 273 31.59 -15.78 -6.18
C GLY A 273 32.17 -14.70 -5.25
N ARG A 274 33.15 -15.10 -4.42
CA ARG A 274 33.78 -14.22 -3.43
C ARG A 274 34.50 -13.06 -4.11
N GLY A 275 34.22 -11.83 -3.66
CA GLY A 275 34.76 -10.59 -4.24
C GLY A 275 34.17 -10.22 -5.60
N ARG A 276 33.06 -10.84 -6.00
CA ARG A 276 32.36 -10.64 -7.27
C ARG A 276 30.93 -10.13 -7.06
N LEU A 277 30.05 -10.24 -8.05
CA LEU A 277 28.67 -9.76 -7.99
C LEU A 277 27.80 -10.69 -7.12
N SER A 278 27.96 -10.59 -5.80
CA SER A 278 27.13 -11.28 -4.82
C SER A 278 25.78 -10.57 -4.64
N GLU A 279 24.80 -11.24 -4.03
CA GLU A 279 23.51 -10.61 -3.70
C GLU A 279 23.67 -9.44 -2.72
N GLY A 280 24.61 -9.55 -1.79
CA GLY A 280 24.96 -8.46 -0.88
C GLY A 280 25.46 -7.22 -1.63
N LYS A 281 26.32 -7.41 -2.67
CA LYS A 281 26.81 -6.32 -3.52
C LYS A 281 25.71 -5.74 -4.38
N ILE A 282 24.84 -6.56 -4.96
CA ILE A 282 23.66 -6.10 -5.72
C ILE A 282 22.75 -5.23 -4.83
N LYS A 283 22.44 -5.66 -3.61
CA LYS A 283 21.64 -4.87 -2.67
C LYS A 283 22.32 -3.56 -2.27
N GLN A 284 23.63 -3.55 -2.13
CA GLN A 284 24.41 -2.33 -1.85
C GLN A 284 24.31 -1.33 -3.01
N ILE A 285 24.51 -1.78 -4.24
CA ILE A 285 24.37 -0.94 -5.46
C ILE A 285 22.93 -0.41 -5.57
N GLN A 286 21.94 -1.28 -5.37
CA GLN A 286 20.53 -0.89 -5.38
C GLN A 286 20.21 0.20 -4.33
N GLN A 287 20.79 0.13 -3.14
CA GLN A 287 20.60 1.15 -2.10
C GLN A 287 21.23 2.49 -2.50
N TYR A 288 22.45 2.48 -3.02
CA TYR A 288 23.11 3.68 -3.50
C TYR A 288 22.37 4.33 -4.66
N TYR A 289 21.88 3.53 -5.59
CA TYR A 289 21.04 4.02 -6.70
C TYR A 289 19.77 4.73 -6.19
N GLY A 290 19.07 4.15 -5.22
CA GLY A 290 17.92 4.81 -4.60
C GLY A 290 18.29 6.09 -3.84
N LEU A 291 19.47 6.17 -3.22
CA LEU A 291 19.97 7.37 -2.56
C LEU A 291 20.31 8.46 -3.58
N ALA A 292 20.96 8.09 -4.69
CA ALA A 292 21.31 9.04 -5.77
C ALA A 292 20.07 9.75 -6.33
N ILE A 293 18.93 9.06 -6.42
CA ILE A 293 17.66 9.66 -6.83
C ILE A 293 17.12 10.56 -5.71
N ARG A 294 16.92 10.02 -4.49
CA ARG A 294 16.24 10.73 -3.39
C ARG A 294 16.98 11.99 -2.91
N GLN A 295 18.30 12.04 -3.01
CA GLN A 295 19.08 13.22 -2.61
C GLN A 295 18.98 14.38 -3.61
N ASN A 296 18.44 14.13 -4.80
CA ASN A 296 18.31 15.10 -5.87
C ASN A 296 16.85 15.33 -6.28
N THR A 297 15.88 15.00 -5.42
CA THR A 297 14.46 15.30 -5.64
C THR A 297 14.14 16.75 -5.31
N LEU A 298 13.14 17.28 -5.99
CA LEU A 298 12.63 18.64 -5.78
C LEU A 298 11.42 18.61 -4.85
N THR A 299 11.36 19.61 -3.97
CA THR A 299 10.22 19.81 -3.06
C THR A 299 9.20 20.82 -3.63
N ALA A 300 9.55 21.56 -4.68
CA ALA A 300 8.65 22.50 -5.32
C ALA A 300 7.44 21.79 -5.97
N VAL A 301 6.26 22.36 -5.77
CA VAL A 301 5.00 21.83 -6.34
C VAL A 301 4.99 21.94 -7.87
N ASN A 302 5.48 23.07 -8.40
CA ASN A 302 5.61 23.32 -9.83
C ASN A 302 7.05 23.76 -10.16
N PRO A 303 8.01 22.82 -10.24
CA PRO A 303 9.37 23.15 -10.59
C PRO A 303 9.45 23.61 -12.04
N SER A 304 10.31 24.59 -12.32
CA SER A 304 10.63 25.01 -13.68
C SER A 304 11.38 23.91 -14.44
N ASP A 305 11.31 23.92 -15.76
CA ASP A 305 12.05 22.97 -16.61
C ASP A 305 13.56 23.00 -16.31
N ARG A 306 14.10 24.17 -15.98
CA ARG A 306 15.50 24.32 -15.59
C ARG A 306 15.81 23.55 -14.30
N GLU A 307 14.97 23.64 -13.27
CA GLU A 307 15.15 22.91 -12.01
C GLU A 307 15.03 21.42 -12.23
N VAL A 308 14.05 20.97 -13.03
CA VAL A 308 13.88 19.56 -13.41
C VAL A 308 15.14 19.04 -14.12
N ASN A 309 15.64 19.77 -15.13
CA ASN A 309 16.84 19.39 -15.87
C ASN A 309 18.09 19.32 -14.97
N MET A 310 18.24 20.26 -14.03
CA MET A 310 19.35 20.27 -13.06
C MET A 310 19.26 19.08 -12.09
N ALA A 311 18.07 18.75 -11.60
CA ALA A 311 17.84 17.60 -10.73
C ALA A 311 18.16 16.28 -11.46
N VAL A 312 17.67 16.11 -12.68
CA VAL A 312 17.95 14.95 -13.55
C VAL A 312 19.45 14.83 -13.83
N TYR A 313 20.11 15.91 -14.18
CA TYR A 313 21.57 15.92 -14.39
C TYR A 313 22.32 15.45 -13.13
N SER A 314 21.94 15.96 -11.96
CA SER A 314 22.54 15.58 -10.67
C SER A 314 22.28 14.10 -10.34
N MET A 315 21.07 13.60 -10.60
CA MET A 315 20.75 12.17 -10.46
C MET A 315 21.65 11.33 -11.37
N LYS A 316 21.76 11.66 -12.66
CA LYS A 316 22.62 10.95 -13.62
C LYS A 316 24.07 10.93 -13.17
N LYS A 317 24.62 12.08 -12.80
CA LYS A 317 25.98 12.21 -12.29
C LYS A 317 26.22 11.29 -11.11
N ASN A 318 25.32 11.27 -10.13
CA ASN A 318 25.43 10.42 -8.96
C ASN A 318 25.25 8.92 -9.28
N ILE A 319 24.40 8.55 -10.24
CA ILE A 319 24.22 7.18 -10.67
C ILE A 319 25.50 6.65 -11.35
N ILE A 320 26.10 7.44 -12.23
CA ILE A 320 27.39 7.08 -12.86
C ILE A 320 28.53 7.04 -11.83
N ALA A 321 28.49 7.92 -10.84
CA ALA A 321 29.43 7.88 -9.71
C ALA A 321 29.37 6.55 -8.96
N ILE A 322 28.18 5.94 -8.79
CA ILE A 322 28.03 4.64 -8.12
C ILE A 322 28.70 3.53 -8.92
N LEU A 323 28.59 3.54 -10.25
CA LEU A 323 29.27 2.57 -11.11
C LEU A 323 30.79 2.61 -10.90
N ASN A 324 31.40 3.80 -11.00
CA ASN A 324 32.83 3.99 -10.81
C ASN A 324 33.27 3.63 -9.38
N HIS A 325 32.52 4.07 -8.37
CA HIS A 325 32.76 3.76 -6.95
C HIS A 325 32.73 2.26 -6.66
N SER A 326 31.89 1.51 -7.36
CA SER A 326 31.69 0.07 -7.10
C SER A 326 32.75 -0.82 -7.69
N VAL A 327 33.60 -0.29 -8.58
CA VAL A 327 34.63 -1.03 -9.34
C VAL A 327 36.00 -0.50 -8.98
N LYS A 328 36.99 -1.40 -8.79
CA LYS A 328 38.36 -1.02 -8.51
C LYS A 328 38.97 -0.20 -9.64
N ALA A 329 39.68 0.86 -9.29
CA ALA A 329 40.53 1.62 -10.17
C ALA A 329 41.94 1.78 -9.56
N GLN A 330 42.95 1.96 -10.39
CA GLN A 330 44.33 2.16 -9.93
C GLN A 330 44.51 3.42 -9.11
N ASP A 331 43.71 4.45 -9.37
CA ASP A 331 43.71 5.73 -8.68
C ASP A 331 42.38 5.96 -7.96
N LEU A 332 42.42 5.99 -6.63
CA LEU A 332 41.25 6.22 -5.79
C LEU A 332 40.62 7.59 -6.00
N SER A 333 41.42 8.61 -6.31
CA SER A 333 40.88 9.95 -6.58
C SER A 333 40.02 9.95 -7.85
N LYS A 334 40.42 9.20 -8.89
CA LYS A 334 39.64 9.00 -10.12
C LYS A 334 38.40 8.16 -9.88
N GLN A 335 38.51 7.08 -9.05
CA GLN A 335 37.42 6.21 -8.70
C GLN A 335 36.27 6.97 -8.00
N HIS A 336 36.60 7.90 -7.10
CA HIS A 336 35.64 8.62 -6.28
C HIS A 336 35.36 10.06 -6.74
N ARG A 337 35.93 10.48 -7.88
CA ARG A 337 35.82 11.85 -8.41
C ARG A 337 34.41 12.38 -8.54
N PHE A 338 33.46 11.51 -8.91
CA PHE A 338 32.08 11.87 -9.13
C PHE A 338 31.18 11.62 -7.90
N CYS A 339 31.70 11.01 -6.83
CA CYS A 339 30.95 10.83 -5.60
C CYS A 339 30.62 12.18 -4.97
N PRO A 340 29.43 12.35 -4.36
CA PRO A 340 29.09 13.56 -3.65
C PRO A 340 30.12 13.89 -2.57
N PRO A 341 30.65 15.12 -2.49
CA PRO A 341 31.60 15.50 -1.44
C PRO A 341 30.92 15.72 -0.09
N GLY A 342 31.71 15.72 0.99
CA GLY A 342 31.30 16.12 2.33
C GLY A 342 30.92 14.97 3.25
N GLU A 343 30.74 15.28 4.54
CA GLU A 343 30.48 14.31 5.61
C GLU A 343 29.15 13.54 5.47
N ASN A 344 28.17 14.15 4.79
CA ASN A 344 26.88 13.51 4.51
C ASN A 344 26.85 12.67 3.22
N SER A 345 28.00 12.51 2.55
CA SER A 345 28.15 11.65 1.37
C SER A 345 27.75 10.21 1.69
N TRP A 346 27.17 9.49 0.72
CA TRP A 346 27.05 8.03 0.81
C TRP A 346 28.40 7.30 0.61
N CYS A 347 29.40 8.01 0.09
CA CYS A 347 30.75 7.49 -0.16
C CYS A 347 31.66 7.70 1.04
N LYS A 348 32.14 6.62 1.65
CA LYS A 348 33.04 6.68 2.81
C LYS A 348 34.36 7.40 2.50
N TRP A 349 34.90 7.23 1.29
CA TRP A 349 36.11 7.92 0.90
C TRP A 349 35.93 9.45 0.93
N GLN A 350 34.82 9.95 0.42
CA GLN A 350 34.49 11.37 0.48
C GLN A 350 34.21 11.86 1.91
N GLN A 351 33.59 11.01 2.74
CA GLN A 351 33.43 11.32 4.19
C GLN A 351 34.78 11.48 4.86
N ASP A 352 35.70 10.53 4.61
CA ASP A 352 37.05 10.57 5.18
C ASP A 352 37.84 11.81 4.72
N GLN A 353 37.73 12.17 3.43
CA GLN A 353 38.34 13.41 2.93
C GLN A 353 37.78 14.67 3.62
N ALA A 354 36.49 14.69 3.93
CA ALA A 354 35.86 15.85 4.59
C ALA A 354 36.17 15.92 6.10
N SER A 355 36.29 14.77 6.77
CA SER A 355 36.52 14.67 8.23
C SER A 355 37.99 14.48 8.61
N GLY A 356 38.91 14.32 7.65
CA GLY A 356 40.30 14.01 7.90
C GLY A 356 40.56 12.62 8.51
N THR A 357 39.60 11.69 8.32
CA THR A 357 39.71 10.30 8.80
C THR A 357 40.16 9.35 7.68
N SER A 358 40.55 8.14 8.02
CA SER A 358 40.94 7.09 7.05
C SER A 358 40.27 5.77 7.41
N THR A 359 38.96 5.72 7.23
CA THR A 359 38.14 4.53 7.52
C THR A 359 37.73 3.75 6.28
N TYR A 360 37.92 4.33 5.08
CA TYR A 360 37.61 3.69 3.81
C TYR A 360 38.53 2.47 3.57
N LYS A 361 37.92 1.38 3.12
CA LYS A 361 38.63 0.16 2.70
C LYS A 361 38.17 -0.23 1.30
N ASP A 362 39.13 -0.53 0.43
CA ASP A 362 38.88 -0.92 -0.98
C ASP A 362 38.47 -2.41 -1.14
N ASP A 363 38.38 -3.14 -0.02
CA ASP A 363 38.14 -4.59 -0.03
C ASP A 363 36.78 -5.01 -0.62
N ASP A 364 35.81 -4.08 -0.66
CA ASP A 364 34.42 -4.34 -1.11
C ASP A 364 34.22 -3.98 -2.61
N CYS A 365 35.23 -3.52 -3.34
CA CYS A 365 35.11 -3.14 -4.74
C CYS A 365 35.16 -4.34 -5.70
N LEU A 366 34.36 -4.29 -6.75
CA LEU A 366 34.37 -5.29 -7.82
C LEU A 366 35.64 -5.16 -8.68
N PRO A 367 36.15 -6.24 -9.27
CA PRO A 367 37.23 -6.17 -10.25
C PRO A 367 36.92 -5.25 -11.45
N GLU A 368 37.95 -4.69 -12.10
CA GLU A 368 37.83 -3.71 -13.18
C GLU A 368 36.92 -4.18 -14.36
N VAL A 369 36.94 -5.49 -14.66
CA VAL A 369 36.09 -6.08 -15.71
C VAL A 369 34.59 -5.80 -15.53
N PHE A 370 34.12 -5.54 -14.31
CA PHE A 370 32.73 -5.21 -14.03
C PHE A 370 32.31 -3.84 -14.53
N LEU A 371 33.23 -2.94 -14.85
CA LEU A 371 32.88 -1.64 -15.39
C LEU A 371 32.09 -1.79 -16.69
N GLU A 372 32.56 -2.60 -17.61
CA GLU A 372 31.92 -2.85 -18.90
C GLU A 372 30.65 -3.72 -18.73
N VAL A 373 30.69 -4.70 -17.83
CA VAL A 373 29.57 -5.62 -17.59
C VAL A 373 28.36 -4.91 -16.99
N LEU A 374 28.58 -3.95 -16.09
CA LEU A 374 27.50 -3.22 -15.39
C LEU A 374 27.03 -1.98 -16.16
N ARG A 375 27.88 -1.38 -17.01
CA ARG A 375 27.60 -0.14 -17.75
C ARG A 375 26.24 -0.13 -18.44
N PRO A 376 25.83 -1.15 -19.21
CA PRO A 376 24.52 -1.14 -19.88
C PRO A 376 23.34 -0.97 -18.91
N THR A 377 23.38 -1.67 -17.78
CA THR A 377 22.34 -1.57 -16.74
C THR A 377 22.26 -0.15 -16.16
N PHE A 378 23.41 0.46 -15.89
CA PHE A 378 23.45 1.81 -15.35
C PHE A 378 22.98 2.86 -16.37
N MET A 379 23.33 2.70 -17.65
CA MET A 379 22.89 3.60 -18.72
C MET A 379 21.35 3.55 -18.89
N THR A 380 20.77 2.34 -18.97
CA THR A 380 19.32 2.17 -19.08
C THR A 380 18.58 2.79 -17.88
N LEU A 381 19.10 2.58 -16.66
CA LEU A 381 18.45 3.09 -15.44
C LEU A 381 18.85 4.55 -15.11
N SER A 382 19.60 5.22 -15.97
CA SER A 382 19.88 6.66 -15.90
C SER A 382 19.29 7.45 -17.07
N GLU A 383 18.37 6.85 -17.85
CA GLU A 383 17.67 7.54 -18.93
C GLU A 383 16.91 8.78 -18.42
N THR A 384 16.96 9.87 -19.19
CA THR A 384 16.34 11.15 -18.83
C THR A 384 14.86 11.00 -18.50
N LYS A 385 14.09 10.37 -19.40
CA LYS A 385 12.64 10.16 -19.23
C LYS A 385 12.28 9.37 -17.96
N LEU A 386 13.12 8.43 -17.53
CA LEU A 386 12.92 7.70 -16.28
C LEU A 386 13.15 8.59 -15.08
N LEU A 387 14.22 9.37 -15.07
CA LEU A 387 14.61 10.20 -13.94
C LEU A 387 13.69 11.43 -13.78
N GLU A 388 13.19 12.01 -14.88
CA GLU A 388 12.16 13.06 -14.88
C GLU A 388 10.92 12.62 -14.09
N ARG A 389 10.46 11.37 -14.28
CA ARG A 389 9.33 10.82 -13.52
C ARG A 389 9.64 10.57 -12.05
N CYS A 390 10.92 10.62 -11.66
CA CYS A 390 11.36 10.44 -10.27
C CYS A 390 11.64 11.76 -9.53
N VAL A 391 11.61 12.91 -10.22
CA VAL A 391 12.05 14.22 -9.68
C VAL A 391 11.29 14.60 -8.41
N ARG A 392 10.01 14.26 -8.28
CA ARG A 392 9.22 14.54 -7.08
C ARG A 392 9.50 13.59 -5.90
N GLY A 393 10.31 12.55 -6.07
CA GLY A 393 10.65 11.61 -5.00
C GLY A 393 9.48 10.78 -4.46
N ALA A 394 8.37 10.75 -5.16
CA ALA A 394 7.13 10.14 -4.72
C ALA A 394 7.25 8.61 -4.48
N THR A 395 6.47 8.11 -3.54
CA THR A 395 6.46 6.68 -3.18
C THR A 395 5.04 6.17 -2.97
N GLN A 396 4.84 4.86 -3.20
CA GLN A 396 3.57 4.16 -2.94
C GLN A 396 3.54 3.44 -1.58
N ASN A 397 4.41 3.81 -0.64
CA ASN A 397 4.47 3.14 0.66
C ASN A 397 3.15 3.23 1.43
N GLN A 398 2.38 4.30 1.25
CA GLN A 398 1.09 4.52 1.89
C GLN A 398 0.02 3.60 1.31
N ASN A 399 0.04 3.37 -0.02
CA ASN A 399 -0.82 2.38 -0.66
C ASN A 399 -0.51 0.96 -0.15
N GLU A 400 0.78 0.59 -0.02
CA GLU A 400 1.15 -0.71 0.58
C GLU A 400 0.62 -0.83 2.03
N CYS A 401 0.61 0.27 2.79
CA CYS A 401 0.08 0.29 4.15
C CYS A 401 -1.44 0.08 4.20
N ILE A 402 -2.22 0.86 3.42
CA ILE A 402 -3.69 0.70 3.39
C ILE A 402 -4.08 -0.67 2.86
N ASN A 403 -3.42 -1.17 1.81
CA ASN A 403 -3.61 -2.51 1.27
C ASN A 403 -3.42 -3.58 2.36
N SER A 404 -2.39 -3.44 3.20
CA SER A 404 -2.15 -4.35 4.33
C SER A 404 -3.29 -4.29 5.35
N LEU A 405 -3.83 -3.11 5.66
CA LEU A 405 -4.94 -2.95 6.60
C LEU A 405 -6.23 -3.62 6.12
N VAL A 406 -6.51 -3.59 4.81
CA VAL A 406 -7.64 -4.32 4.21
C VAL A 406 -7.48 -5.82 4.43
N TRP A 407 -6.30 -6.38 4.10
CA TRP A 407 -6.10 -7.83 4.16
C TRP A 407 -5.85 -8.38 5.57
N VAL A 408 -5.68 -7.52 6.57
CA VAL A 408 -5.81 -7.91 7.99
C VAL A 408 -7.26 -8.20 8.33
N ARG A 409 -8.22 -7.45 7.76
CA ARG A 409 -9.67 -7.61 7.97
C ARG A 409 -10.30 -8.67 7.07
N CYS A 410 -9.70 -8.87 5.90
CA CYS A 410 -10.15 -9.85 4.90
C CYS A 410 -8.98 -10.76 4.51
N PRO A 411 -8.54 -11.70 5.38
CA PRO A 411 -7.36 -12.53 5.14
C PRO A 411 -7.43 -13.28 3.81
N LYS A 412 -6.41 -13.15 2.96
CA LYS A 412 -6.37 -13.67 1.58
C LYS A 412 -6.51 -15.20 1.46
N HIS A 413 -6.28 -15.95 2.54
CA HIS A 413 -6.45 -17.40 2.59
C HIS A 413 -7.91 -17.84 2.83
N LYS A 414 -8.81 -16.90 3.11
CA LYS A 414 -10.25 -17.14 3.27
C LYS A 414 -11.02 -16.50 2.13
N HIS A 415 -12.15 -17.12 1.78
CA HIS A 415 -13.11 -16.49 0.87
C HIS A 415 -13.97 -15.48 1.64
N HIS A 416 -14.13 -14.29 1.10
CA HIS A 416 -14.98 -13.23 1.64
C HIS A 416 -15.95 -12.76 0.57
N GLY A 417 -17.23 -12.66 0.92
CA GLY A 417 -18.23 -12.00 0.06
C GLY A 417 -17.93 -10.50 -0.07
N VAL A 418 -18.42 -9.89 -1.13
CA VAL A 418 -18.15 -8.49 -1.48
C VAL A 418 -18.53 -7.52 -0.36
N LYS A 419 -19.67 -7.73 0.30
CA LYS A 419 -20.10 -6.91 1.45
C LYS A 419 -19.07 -6.92 2.60
N VAL A 420 -18.49 -8.07 2.91
CA VAL A 420 -17.44 -8.19 3.93
C VAL A 420 -16.16 -7.47 3.51
N ILE A 421 -15.80 -7.56 2.22
CA ILE A 421 -14.65 -6.83 1.67
C ILE A 421 -14.90 -5.31 1.74
N ARG A 422 -16.09 -4.84 1.38
CA ARG A 422 -16.48 -3.42 1.50
C ARG A 422 -16.41 -2.94 2.95
N CYS A 423 -16.89 -3.72 3.92
CA CYS A 423 -16.69 -3.44 5.36
C CYS A 423 -15.20 -3.31 5.70
N GLY A 424 -14.38 -4.27 5.26
CA GLY A 424 -12.95 -4.28 5.50
C GLY A 424 -12.23 -3.07 4.91
N VAL A 425 -12.62 -2.66 3.70
CA VAL A 425 -12.05 -1.49 3.01
C VAL A 425 -12.42 -0.19 3.72
N ALA A 426 -13.71 0.05 4.00
CA ALA A 426 -14.17 1.25 4.67
C ALA A 426 -13.56 1.37 6.09
N SER A 427 -13.53 0.26 6.85
CA SER A 427 -12.86 0.23 8.15
C SER A 427 -11.34 0.45 8.04
N ALA A 428 -10.68 -0.05 6.97
CA ALA A 428 -9.26 0.20 6.75
C ALA A 428 -8.98 1.68 6.50
N VAL A 429 -9.80 2.37 5.70
CA VAL A 429 -9.70 3.82 5.46
C VAL A 429 -9.80 4.60 6.77
N LEU A 430 -10.83 4.35 7.56
CA LEU A 430 -11.02 5.00 8.85
C LEU A 430 -9.85 4.75 9.81
N HIS A 431 -9.36 3.51 9.87
CA HIS A 431 -8.21 3.17 10.69
C HIS A 431 -6.91 3.81 10.19
N PHE A 432 -6.75 3.94 8.88
CA PHE A 432 -5.58 4.55 8.27
C PHE A 432 -5.48 6.04 8.63
N HIS A 433 -6.59 6.78 8.57
CA HIS A 433 -6.65 8.20 8.93
C HIS A 433 -6.62 8.42 10.44
N GLY A 434 -7.56 7.81 11.18
CA GLY A 434 -7.82 8.11 12.59
C GLY A 434 -7.34 7.07 13.60
N GLY A 435 -6.69 5.98 13.15
CA GLY A 435 -6.27 4.90 14.03
C GLY A 435 -7.44 4.11 14.63
N ALA A 436 -7.20 3.49 15.79
CA ALA A 436 -8.22 2.71 16.49
C ALA A 436 -9.34 3.59 17.08
N ALA A 437 -9.07 4.86 17.31
CA ALA A 437 -10.06 5.83 17.84
C ALA A 437 -11.18 6.11 16.82
N SER A 438 -10.95 5.98 15.52
CA SER A 438 -11.98 6.15 14.47
C SER A 438 -13.19 5.23 14.65
N ARG A 439 -13.02 4.09 15.31
CA ARG A 439 -14.13 3.17 15.65
C ARG A 439 -15.22 3.81 16.48
N GLU A 440 -14.90 4.82 17.29
CA GLU A 440 -15.89 5.48 18.13
C GLU A 440 -16.98 6.14 17.30
N LYS A 441 -16.62 6.79 16.19
CA LYS A 441 -17.55 7.42 15.25
C LYS A 441 -18.48 6.38 14.61
N VAL A 442 -17.92 5.24 14.18
CA VAL A 442 -18.73 4.13 13.62
C VAL A 442 -19.70 3.58 14.65
N ILE A 443 -19.25 3.35 15.89
CA ILE A 443 -20.09 2.88 17.01
C ILE A 443 -21.22 3.85 17.28
N GLN A 444 -20.96 5.16 17.29
CA GLN A 444 -21.98 6.20 17.47
C GLN A 444 -23.02 6.17 16.33
N ARG A 445 -22.56 6.05 15.06
CA ARG A 445 -23.44 5.93 13.89
C ARG A 445 -24.31 4.66 13.93
N LEU A 446 -23.83 3.62 14.58
CA LEU A 446 -24.59 2.39 14.86
C LEU A 446 -25.57 2.52 16.03
N SER A 447 -25.74 3.71 16.62
CA SER A 447 -26.57 3.98 17.81
C SER A 447 -26.14 3.16 19.04
N ILE A 448 -24.85 2.86 19.15
CA ILE A 448 -24.25 2.13 20.26
C ILE A 448 -23.47 3.12 21.14
N PRO A 449 -23.67 3.13 22.47
CA PRO A 449 -22.89 3.99 23.36
C PRO A 449 -21.42 3.55 23.39
N ALA A 450 -20.49 4.48 23.16
CA ALA A 450 -19.07 4.22 23.32
C ALA A 450 -18.72 4.15 24.81
N GLY A 451 -18.47 2.94 25.32
CA GLY A 451 -18.11 2.69 26.71
C GLY A 451 -16.66 3.08 27.04
N ALA A 452 -16.38 3.24 28.34
CA ALA A 452 -15.04 3.59 28.82
C ALA A 452 -13.95 2.62 28.36
N PHE A 453 -14.22 1.32 28.31
CA PHE A 453 -13.29 0.30 27.83
C PHE A 453 -12.99 0.44 26.33
N THR A 454 -13.98 0.80 25.52
CA THR A 454 -13.80 1.04 24.07
C THR A 454 -12.80 2.19 23.85
N ARG A 455 -13.02 3.32 24.53
CA ARG A 455 -12.15 4.50 24.45
C ARG A 455 -10.74 4.21 24.94
N ARG A 456 -10.63 3.62 26.14
CA ARG A 456 -9.33 3.28 26.75
C ARG A 456 -8.52 2.32 25.87
N ALA A 457 -9.15 1.27 25.35
CA ALA A 457 -8.49 0.30 24.49
C ALA A 457 -8.02 0.93 23.17
N SER A 458 -8.81 1.80 22.56
CA SER A 458 -8.44 2.54 21.34
C SER A 458 -7.25 3.45 21.58
N LEU A 459 -7.26 4.26 22.64
CA LEU A 459 -6.15 5.14 22.99
C LEU A 459 -4.85 4.37 23.26
N ILE A 460 -4.90 3.25 23.98
CA ILE A 460 -3.72 2.41 24.23
C ILE A 460 -3.15 1.86 22.93
N ARG A 461 -4.01 1.38 22.02
CA ARG A 461 -3.58 0.86 20.71
C ARG A 461 -2.92 1.95 19.87
N ASP A 462 -3.50 3.12 19.79
CA ASP A 462 -2.97 4.24 19.02
C ASP A 462 -1.66 4.77 19.59
N LYS A 463 -1.56 4.89 20.93
CA LYS A 463 -0.30 5.24 21.59
C LYS A 463 0.82 4.25 21.25
N LYS A 464 0.55 2.93 21.32
CA LYS A 464 1.52 1.89 20.95
C LYS A 464 1.90 1.95 19.46
N ARG A 465 0.92 2.21 18.57
CA ARG A 465 1.14 2.35 17.12
C ARG A 465 2.06 3.53 16.82
N LEU A 466 1.78 4.70 17.41
CA LEU A 466 2.59 5.91 17.24
C LEU A 466 4.02 5.71 17.77
N GLN A 467 4.17 5.21 18.99
CA GLN A 467 5.50 4.90 19.57
C GLN A 467 6.31 3.95 18.69
N LYS A 468 5.66 2.90 18.14
CA LYS A 468 6.32 1.97 17.22
C LYS A 468 6.72 2.66 15.92
N SER A 469 5.87 3.53 15.38
CA SER A 469 6.15 4.32 14.18
C SER A 469 7.36 5.24 14.38
N ASP A 470 7.39 5.98 15.51
CA ASP A 470 8.49 6.90 15.83
C ASP A 470 9.81 6.15 16.01
N LEU A 471 9.79 5.02 16.73
CA LEU A 471 10.95 4.15 16.85
C LEU A 471 11.44 3.70 15.47
N GLN A 472 10.55 3.23 14.60
CA GLN A 472 10.89 2.78 13.25
C GLN A 472 11.36 3.91 12.33
N ALA A 473 10.88 5.13 12.55
CA ALA A 473 11.30 6.31 11.79
C ALA A 473 12.69 6.80 12.20
N SER A 474 13.17 6.46 13.40
CA SER A 474 14.47 6.93 13.91
C SER A 474 15.62 6.54 12.97
N LYS A 475 16.57 7.47 12.78
CA LYS A 475 17.78 7.22 11.96
C LYS A 475 18.58 6.01 12.48
N LYS A 476 18.64 5.82 13.80
CA LYS A 476 19.34 4.70 14.45
C LYS A 476 18.70 3.35 14.10
N ASP A 477 17.36 3.26 14.18
CA ASP A 477 16.63 2.02 13.90
C ASP A 477 16.62 1.68 12.40
N LYS A 478 16.51 2.71 11.53
CA LYS A 478 16.67 2.53 10.08
C LYS A 478 18.03 1.96 9.73
N LYS A 479 19.13 2.51 10.27
CA LYS A 479 20.50 2.01 10.06
C LYS A 479 20.66 0.58 10.61
N ARG A 480 20.12 0.30 11.81
CA ARG A 480 20.16 -1.05 12.40
C ARG A 480 19.49 -2.09 11.50
N ARG A 481 18.25 -1.87 11.11
CA ARG A 481 17.48 -2.78 10.23
C ARG A 481 18.14 -2.98 8.87
N GLN A 482 18.74 -1.92 8.31
CA GLN A 482 19.51 -2.01 7.09
C GLN A 482 20.74 -2.88 7.23
N ALA A 483 21.51 -2.70 8.32
CA ALA A 483 22.68 -3.51 8.63
C ALA A 483 22.33 -4.98 8.89
N GLU A 484 21.23 -5.25 9.61
CA GLU A 484 20.75 -6.62 9.87
C GLU A 484 20.36 -7.33 8.57
N ARG A 485 19.62 -6.66 7.67
CA ARG A 485 19.26 -7.22 6.35
C ARG A 485 20.51 -7.54 5.52
N LEU A 486 21.47 -6.63 5.51
CA LEU A 486 22.72 -6.82 4.76
C LEU A 486 23.53 -7.98 5.33
N ARG A 487 23.62 -8.09 6.67
CA ARG A 487 24.30 -9.22 7.34
C ARG A 487 23.63 -10.55 7.00
N LYS A 488 22.29 -10.61 7.04
CA LYS A 488 21.54 -11.82 6.69
C LYS A 488 21.83 -12.24 5.26
N THR A 489 21.79 -11.32 4.30
CA THR A 489 22.08 -11.61 2.89
C THR A 489 23.51 -12.09 2.69
N ARG A 490 24.51 -11.40 3.31
CA ARG A 490 25.91 -11.83 3.21
C ARG A 490 26.12 -13.23 3.79
N ARG A 491 25.39 -13.58 4.87
CA ARG A 491 25.44 -14.94 5.44
C ARG A 491 24.83 -15.97 4.51
N GLU A 492 23.68 -15.66 3.87
CA GLU A 492 23.04 -16.53 2.90
C GLU A 492 23.93 -16.73 1.66
N ASP A 493 24.56 -15.66 1.14
CA ASP A 493 25.52 -15.74 0.04
C ASP A 493 26.72 -16.65 0.40
N ALA A 494 27.29 -16.47 1.60
CA ALA A 494 28.41 -17.28 2.05
C ALA A 494 28.07 -18.77 2.24
N LEU A 495 26.84 -19.07 2.69
CA LEU A 495 26.36 -20.45 2.79
C LEU A 495 26.18 -21.09 1.40
N ARG A 496 25.58 -20.36 0.45
CA ARG A 496 25.43 -20.83 -0.94
C ARG A 496 26.79 -21.09 -1.61
N ASP A 497 27.74 -20.17 -1.41
CA ASP A 497 29.11 -20.34 -1.95
C ASP A 497 29.85 -21.53 -1.32
N ALA A 498 29.51 -21.90 -0.07
CA ALA A 498 30.12 -23.04 0.64
C ALA A 498 29.45 -24.38 0.26
N GLU A 499 28.17 -24.38 -0.08
CA GLU A 499 27.42 -25.62 -0.36
C GLU A 499 27.46 -26.02 -1.85
N ASP A 500 28.06 -25.20 -2.74
CA ASP A 500 28.11 -25.39 -4.21
C ASP A 500 26.73 -25.69 -4.85
N THR A 501 25.66 -25.32 -4.15
CA THR A 501 24.27 -25.58 -4.51
C THR A 501 23.56 -24.31 -4.94
N THR A 502 23.22 -24.23 -6.22
CA THR A 502 22.27 -23.27 -6.79
C THR A 502 20.84 -23.63 -6.36
N TYR A 503 20.50 -23.48 -5.09
CA TYR A 503 19.11 -23.62 -4.64
C TYR A 503 18.38 -22.30 -4.85
N GLU A 504 17.58 -22.20 -5.89
CA GLU A 504 16.67 -21.05 -6.11
C GLU A 504 15.45 -21.20 -5.19
N ALA A 505 15.40 -20.42 -4.12
CA ALA A 505 14.18 -20.24 -3.32
C ALA A 505 13.14 -19.51 -4.17
N GLY A 506 12.17 -20.23 -4.70
CA GLY A 506 11.05 -19.68 -5.48
C GLY A 506 10.75 -20.39 -6.79
N ALA A 507 11.34 -21.54 -7.06
CA ALA A 507 11.05 -22.37 -8.24
C ALA A 507 9.91 -23.37 -8.01
N PHE A 508 8.85 -22.98 -7.28
CA PHE A 508 7.58 -23.74 -7.19
C PHE A 508 6.40 -22.79 -7.37
#